data_ccb354cd6a5b2c0edda5a4afb0777ae6
#
_entry.id   ccb354cd6a5b2c0edda5a4afb0777ae6
#
_cell.length_a   1.000
_cell.length_b   1.000
_cell.length_c   1.000
_cell.angle_alpha   90.00
_cell.angle_beta   90.00
_cell.angle_gamma   90.00
#
_symmetry.space_group_name_H-M   'P 1'
#
loop_
_entity.id
_entity.type
_entity.pdbx_description
1 polymer ?
#
loop_
_entity_poly.entity_id
_entity_poly.type
_entity_poly.pdbx_seq_one_letter_code
_entity_poly.pdbx_strand_id
1 'polypeptide(L)'
;MRKDNDIRDDELRIIGGASGSGRNRILTWCGVAAGVLIIAVTAALLVLERTRDTEPDEPGVFEQTAPARKETGLEKLSEYAGVDEAACTEVQERTINDIPLSIYIPHNAVPELCVHSLDYDGPQIVFATQAADIRADNGKILGAFVLKGEPLAWGLSKKGFCSIINGEMTVGVAESTPLFERATETGGYFFRQFPLVDNGTPVESGPKGKSSRKALCERGGEFFVVKSQTPESFHDFSQALVDLGVDNAIYLVGGTSYGFWRDKDGHRTEFNEQRIPKYDNESYILWRAKP
;
A
#
# COMPACT_ATOMS: atom_id res chain seq x y z
N MET A 1 -47.91 14.13 3.93
CA MET A 1 -48.50 13.19 2.96
C MET A 1 -47.49 12.89 1.87
N ARG A 2 -46.66 11.85 2.05
CA ARG A 2 -45.88 11.17 1.00
C ARG A 2 -45.47 9.82 1.54
N LYS A 3 -45.71 8.81 0.72
CA LYS A 3 -45.71 7.39 1.05
C LYS A 3 -44.33 6.80 1.16
N ASP A 4 -44.16 5.98 2.19
CA ASP A 4 -43.15 4.95 2.33
C ASP A 4 -43.31 3.90 1.24
N ASN A 5 -42.20 3.45 0.66
CA ASN A 5 -42.13 2.21 -0.10
C ASN A 5 -41.15 1.29 0.59
N ASP A 6 -41.68 0.46 1.46
CA ASP A 6 -41.11 -0.77 1.94
C ASP A 6 -40.99 -1.78 0.79
N ILE A 7 -39.81 -2.24 0.51
CA ILE A 7 -39.60 -3.44 -0.33
C ILE A 7 -39.35 -4.61 0.63
N ARG A 8 -40.36 -5.46 0.73
CA ARG A 8 -40.33 -6.74 1.45
C ARG A 8 -39.66 -7.79 0.57
N ASP A 9 -38.74 -8.52 1.18
CA ASP A 9 -38.15 -9.77 0.64
C ASP A 9 -39.23 -10.84 0.51
N ASP A 10 -39.40 -11.36 -0.71
CA ASP A 10 -40.36 -12.41 -0.99
C ASP A 10 -39.74 -13.81 -0.89
N GLU A 11 -40.48 -14.58 -0.14
CA GLU A 11 -40.48 -16.01 0.18
C GLU A 11 -40.10 -16.94 -0.98
N LEU A 12 -39.16 -17.87 -0.68
CA LEU A 12 -38.95 -19.09 -1.42
C LEU A 12 -40.06 -20.10 -1.16
N ARG A 13 -40.97 -20.31 -2.13
CA ARG A 13 -41.92 -21.41 -2.12
C ARG A 13 -41.29 -22.69 -2.66
N ILE A 14 -41.18 -23.67 -1.81
CA ILE A 14 -40.90 -25.05 -2.17
C ILE A 14 -42.22 -25.72 -2.52
N ILE A 15 -42.41 -26.17 -3.76
CA ILE A 15 -43.52 -27.00 -4.19
C ILE A 15 -43.01 -28.46 -4.26
N GLY A 16 -43.46 -29.27 -3.34
CA GLY A 16 -43.38 -30.72 -3.40
C GLY A 16 -44.63 -31.31 -4.08
N GLY A 17 -44.43 -32.35 -4.88
CA GLY A 17 -45.53 -33.12 -5.48
C GLY A 17 -45.01 -34.37 -6.16
N ALA A 18 -45.15 -35.35 -5.67
CA ALA A 18 -45.70 -36.70 -5.51
C ALA A 18 -45.58 -37.62 -6.76
N SER A 19 -44.98 -38.78 -6.51
CA SER A 19 -45.38 -40.17 -6.82
C SER A 19 -45.69 -40.59 -8.27
N GLY A 20 -45.00 -41.64 -8.69
CA GLY A 20 -45.45 -42.50 -9.81
C GLY A 20 -44.43 -43.52 -10.26
N SER A 21 -44.50 -44.70 -9.74
CA SER A 21 -44.35 -46.02 -10.35
C SER A 21 -43.38 -46.19 -11.57
N GLY A 22 -42.39 -47.08 -11.44
CA GLY A 22 -41.62 -47.59 -12.61
C GLY A 22 -40.46 -48.48 -12.31
N ARG A 23 -40.72 -49.71 -11.86
CA ARG A 23 -39.72 -50.74 -11.51
C ARG A 23 -38.85 -51.27 -12.66
N ASN A 24 -38.92 -50.72 -13.86
CA ASN A 24 -38.17 -51.20 -15.05
C ASN A 24 -37.12 -50.24 -15.59
N ARG A 25 -36.77 -49.17 -14.87
CA ARG A 25 -35.73 -48.21 -15.32
C ARG A 25 -34.36 -48.40 -14.69
N ILE A 26 -34.22 -49.25 -13.69
CA ILE A 26 -32.97 -49.42 -12.94
C ILE A 26 -31.93 -50.21 -13.73
N LEU A 27 -32.33 -51.20 -14.57
CA LEU A 27 -31.38 -51.98 -15.32
C LEU A 27 -30.74 -51.28 -16.52
N THR A 28 -31.41 -50.30 -17.10
CA THR A 28 -30.85 -49.50 -18.23
C THR A 28 -29.82 -48.45 -17.76
N TRP A 29 -29.97 -47.93 -16.55
CA TRP A 29 -29.04 -46.91 -15.98
C TRP A 29 -27.73 -47.51 -15.48
N CYS A 30 -27.71 -48.77 -15.04
CA CYS A 30 -26.47 -49.45 -14.64
C CYS A 30 -25.55 -49.71 -15.85
N GLY A 31 -26.11 -50.00 -17.01
CA GLY A 31 -25.31 -50.22 -18.24
C GLY A 31 -24.66 -48.92 -18.75
N VAL A 32 -25.39 -47.81 -18.70
CA VAL A 32 -24.88 -46.49 -19.14
C VAL A 32 -23.82 -45.97 -18.17
N ALA A 33 -24.02 -46.14 -16.87
CA ALA A 33 -23.05 -45.71 -15.86
C ALA A 33 -21.73 -46.49 -15.94
N ALA A 34 -21.79 -47.83 -16.21
CA ALA A 34 -20.61 -48.63 -16.41
C ALA A 34 -19.85 -48.25 -17.70
N GLY A 35 -20.57 -47.96 -18.81
CA GLY A 35 -19.97 -47.48 -20.05
C GLY A 35 -19.24 -46.13 -19.90
N VAL A 36 -19.83 -45.17 -19.21
CA VAL A 36 -19.22 -43.85 -18.95
C VAL A 36 -17.97 -44.00 -18.06
N LEU A 37 -18.01 -44.88 -17.07
CA LEU A 37 -16.86 -45.12 -16.18
C LEU A 37 -15.69 -45.78 -16.92
N ILE A 38 -15.93 -46.72 -17.85
CA ILE A 38 -14.90 -47.32 -18.68
C ILE A 38 -14.28 -46.28 -19.63
N ILE A 39 -15.06 -45.40 -20.24
CA ILE A 39 -14.57 -44.35 -21.12
C ILE A 39 -13.74 -43.33 -20.31
N ALA A 40 -14.16 -42.98 -19.13
CA ALA A 40 -13.42 -42.06 -18.25
C ALA A 40 -12.07 -42.64 -17.78
N VAL A 41 -12.04 -43.94 -17.46
CA VAL A 41 -10.80 -44.63 -17.05
C VAL A 41 -9.84 -44.81 -18.26
N THR A 42 -10.34 -45.14 -19.42
CA THR A 42 -9.49 -45.22 -20.63
C THR A 42 -8.96 -43.87 -21.07
N ALA A 43 -9.77 -42.81 -20.97
CA ALA A 43 -9.30 -41.45 -21.25
C ALA A 43 -8.25 -41.01 -20.22
N ALA A 44 -8.42 -41.32 -18.94
CA ALA A 44 -7.44 -41.02 -17.90
C ALA A 44 -6.12 -41.78 -18.10
N LEU A 45 -6.18 -43.07 -18.53
CA LEU A 45 -4.98 -43.85 -18.83
C LEU A 45 -4.24 -43.33 -20.08
N LEU A 46 -4.96 -42.92 -21.12
CA LEU A 46 -4.35 -42.31 -22.31
C LEU A 46 -3.73 -40.93 -22.02
N VAL A 47 -4.29 -40.19 -21.06
CA VAL A 47 -3.67 -38.94 -20.62
C VAL A 47 -2.42 -39.23 -19.76
N LEU A 48 -2.45 -40.28 -18.91
CA LEU A 48 -1.28 -40.69 -18.13
C LEU A 48 -0.15 -41.25 -19.00
N GLU A 49 -0.45 -41.98 -20.10
CA GLU A 49 0.59 -42.42 -21.03
C GLU A 49 1.18 -41.25 -21.81
N ARG A 50 0.38 -40.27 -22.19
CA ARG A 50 0.84 -39.08 -22.90
C ARG A 50 1.71 -38.15 -22.04
N THR A 51 1.61 -38.24 -20.71
CA THR A 51 2.46 -37.46 -19.76
C THR A 51 3.74 -38.22 -19.37
N ARG A 52 3.94 -39.48 -19.80
CA ARG A 52 5.14 -40.27 -19.50
C ARG A 52 6.27 -40.12 -20.50
N ASP A 53 5.99 -39.62 -21.70
CA ASP A 53 7.00 -39.45 -22.76
C ASP A 53 7.45 -37.99 -22.94
N THR A 54 7.05 -37.09 -22.03
CA THR A 54 7.66 -35.79 -21.94
C THR A 54 8.72 -35.90 -20.82
N GLU A 55 9.98 -36.08 -21.19
CA GLU A 55 11.08 -35.69 -20.32
C GLU A 55 10.74 -34.30 -19.79
N PRO A 56 10.88 -34.05 -18.48
CA PRO A 56 10.77 -32.69 -18.01
C PRO A 56 11.94 -31.95 -18.69
N ASP A 57 11.62 -31.13 -19.71
CA ASP A 57 12.46 -30.00 -20.03
C ASP A 57 12.76 -29.35 -18.64
N GLU A 58 14.03 -29.39 -18.27
CA GLU A 58 14.49 -28.62 -17.12
C GLU A 58 13.81 -27.25 -17.25
N PRO A 59 13.11 -26.77 -16.22
CA PRO A 59 12.61 -25.41 -16.24
C PRO A 59 13.86 -24.58 -16.48
N GLY A 60 13.99 -24.08 -17.71
CA GLY A 60 14.96 -23.03 -17.97
C GLY A 60 14.74 -22.07 -16.85
N VAL A 61 15.76 -21.93 -16.01
CA VAL A 61 15.83 -20.88 -15.01
C VAL A 61 15.71 -19.62 -15.86
N PHE A 62 14.48 -19.14 -16.04
CA PHE A 62 14.26 -17.76 -16.34
C PHE A 62 14.81 -17.06 -15.10
N GLU A 63 16.12 -16.83 -15.12
CA GLU A 63 16.68 -15.73 -14.38
C GLU A 63 15.77 -14.57 -14.75
N GLN A 64 14.81 -14.26 -13.89
CA GLN A 64 14.21 -12.94 -13.89
C GLN A 64 15.38 -12.01 -13.61
N THR A 65 16.05 -11.65 -14.70
CA THR A 65 16.93 -10.49 -14.69
C THR A 65 16.00 -9.37 -14.26
N ALA A 66 16.12 -8.97 -13.01
CA ALA A 66 15.48 -7.77 -12.52
C ALA A 66 15.72 -6.71 -13.60
N PRO A 67 14.68 -6.01 -14.08
CA PRO A 67 14.84 -5.07 -15.18
C PRO A 67 16.03 -4.20 -14.83
N ALA A 68 17.03 -4.17 -15.73
CA ALA A 68 18.26 -3.45 -15.49
C ALA A 68 17.86 -2.05 -15.03
N ARG A 69 18.16 -1.74 -13.77
CA ARG A 69 17.85 -0.46 -13.14
C ARG A 69 18.41 0.61 -14.07
N LYS A 70 17.53 1.38 -14.71
CA LYS A 70 17.98 2.56 -15.47
C LYS A 70 18.78 3.38 -14.47
N GLU A 71 20.05 3.65 -14.79
CA GLU A 71 20.89 4.57 -14.03
C GLU A 71 20.16 5.93 -14.08
N THR A 72 19.29 6.15 -13.12
CA THR A 72 18.69 7.44 -12.88
C THR A 72 19.77 8.26 -12.20
N GLY A 73 20.00 9.51 -12.60
CA GLY A 73 21.08 10.37 -12.12
C GLY A 73 21.08 10.68 -10.61
N LEU A 74 20.51 9.80 -9.80
CA LEU A 74 20.52 9.75 -8.35
C LEU A 74 21.38 8.57 -7.90
N GLU A 75 22.69 8.60 -8.20
CA GLU A 75 23.64 7.62 -7.69
C GLU A 75 23.77 7.67 -6.16
N LYS A 76 23.45 8.82 -5.55
CA LYS A 76 23.34 9.03 -4.11
C LYS A 76 22.04 9.73 -3.80
N LEU A 77 21.25 9.20 -2.88
CA LEU A 77 20.06 9.89 -2.33
C LEU A 77 20.49 11.07 -1.46
N SER A 78 21.70 11.07 -0.90
CA SER A 78 22.16 12.10 0.01
C SER A 78 23.67 12.32 -0.11
N GLU A 79 24.10 13.58 -0.06
CA GLU A 79 25.48 13.97 0.11
C GLU A 79 25.91 14.00 1.59
N TYR A 80 24.95 13.94 2.51
CA TYR A 80 25.17 14.00 3.97
C TYR A 80 25.43 12.61 4.54
N ALA A 81 26.64 12.14 4.47
CA ALA A 81 27.04 10.82 5.00
C ALA A 81 27.91 10.96 6.26
N GLY A 82 27.47 11.73 7.26
CA GLY A 82 28.22 11.90 8.52
C GLY A 82 27.42 11.38 9.72
N VAL A 83 28.01 10.46 10.49
CA VAL A 83 27.38 9.89 11.71
C VAL A 83 27.30 10.93 12.84
N ASP A 84 28.05 12.03 12.74
CA ASP A 84 28.17 13.07 13.79
C ASP A 84 27.45 14.38 13.46
N GLU A 85 26.65 14.44 12.40
CA GLU A 85 25.91 15.64 12.04
C GLU A 85 24.57 15.73 12.77
N ALA A 86 24.13 16.98 13.02
CA ALA A 86 22.83 17.24 13.61
C ALA A 86 21.70 16.66 12.74
N ALA A 87 20.64 16.16 13.38
CA ALA A 87 19.47 15.69 12.64
C ALA A 87 18.86 16.83 11.82
N CYS A 88 18.57 16.58 10.57
CA CYS A 88 18.00 17.56 9.64
C CYS A 88 17.24 16.86 8.49
N THR A 89 16.61 17.65 7.64
CA THR A 89 16.05 17.19 6.37
C THR A 89 16.75 17.90 5.21
N GLU A 90 17.39 17.14 4.35
CA GLU A 90 17.88 17.59 3.06
C GLU A 90 16.71 17.70 2.09
N VAL A 91 16.69 18.74 1.26
CA VAL A 91 15.69 18.90 0.21
C VAL A 91 16.39 18.95 -1.14
N GLN A 92 15.98 18.07 -2.02
CA GLN A 92 16.43 18.03 -3.41
C GLN A 92 15.27 18.36 -4.34
N GLU A 93 15.54 19.13 -5.38
CA GLU A 93 14.60 19.43 -6.45
C GLU A 93 14.99 18.65 -7.70
N ARG A 94 14.05 17.94 -8.32
CA ARG A 94 14.26 17.18 -9.55
C ARG A 94 13.06 17.33 -10.47
N THR A 95 13.30 17.26 -11.76
CA THR A 95 12.23 17.17 -12.76
C THR A 95 12.31 15.82 -13.45
N ILE A 96 11.27 15.02 -13.32
CA ILE A 96 11.16 13.68 -13.90
C ILE A 96 9.89 13.67 -14.77
N ASN A 97 10.01 13.31 -16.04
CA ASN A 97 8.89 13.29 -16.99
C ASN A 97 8.10 14.62 -17.02
N ASP A 98 8.83 15.74 -17.01
CA ASP A 98 8.28 17.11 -16.93
C ASP A 98 7.52 17.43 -15.62
N ILE A 99 7.58 16.55 -14.63
CA ILE A 99 6.97 16.75 -13.30
C ILE A 99 8.05 17.28 -12.35
N PRO A 100 7.94 18.52 -11.84
CA PRO A 100 8.84 19.03 -10.83
C PRO A 100 8.50 18.40 -9.47
N LEU A 101 9.52 17.82 -8.84
CA LEU A 101 9.44 17.07 -7.58
C LEU A 101 10.34 17.70 -6.52
N SER A 102 9.83 17.82 -5.29
CA SER A 102 10.63 18.08 -4.09
C SER A 102 10.81 16.76 -3.35
N ILE A 103 12.05 16.40 -3.06
CA ILE A 103 12.47 15.17 -2.36
C ILE A 103 13.00 15.57 -1.01
N TYR A 104 12.38 15.07 0.06
CA TYR A 104 12.72 15.35 1.46
C TYR A 104 13.38 14.13 2.06
N ILE A 105 14.65 14.24 2.44
CA ILE A 105 15.49 13.15 2.93
C ILE A 105 15.86 13.45 4.39
N PRO A 106 15.21 12.80 5.38
CA PRO A 106 15.55 12.96 6.79
C PRO A 106 16.88 12.26 7.13
N HIS A 107 17.78 12.96 7.81
CA HIS A 107 19.07 12.48 8.27
C HIS A 107 19.15 12.41 9.78
N ASN A 108 19.84 11.41 10.33
CA ASN A 108 20.09 11.24 11.78
C ASN A 108 18.81 11.31 12.64
N ALA A 109 17.69 10.83 12.06
CA ALA A 109 16.38 10.88 12.67
C ALA A 109 15.71 9.51 12.60
N VAL A 110 14.77 9.26 13.50
CA VAL A 110 13.96 8.05 13.56
C VAL A 110 12.51 8.36 13.21
N PRO A 111 11.86 7.50 12.39
CA PRO A 111 10.47 7.69 12.03
C PRO A 111 9.54 7.27 13.16
N GLU A 112 8.44 7.99 13.32
CA GLU A 112 7.35 7.63 14.20
C GLU A 112 6.00 8.13 13.67
N LEU A 113 4.90 7.61 14.18
CA LEU A 113 3.56 8.14 13.93
C LEU A 113 3.04 8.91 15.14
N CYS A 114 2.25 9.92 14.88
CA CYS A 114 1.43 10.57 15.91
C CYS A 114 0.02 10.84 15.37
N VAL A 115 -0.91 11.06 16.30
CA VAL A 115 -2.31 11.40 16.03
C VAL A 115 -2.67 12.63 16.83
N HIS A 116 -3.49 13.49 16.27
CA HIS A 116 -4.10 14.69 16.85
C HIS A 116 -3.17 15.89 17.03
N SER A 117 -1.99 15.75 17.59
CA SER A 117 -1.09 16.89 17.79
C SER A 117 0.33 16.57 17.39
N LEU A 118 0.95 17.48 16.63
CA LEU A 118 2.40 17.55 16.51
C LEU A 118 2.90 18.56 17.54
N ASP A 119 3.99 18.23 18.22
CA ASP A 119 4.79 19.23 18.90
C ASP A 119 5.56 20.05 17.86
N TYR A 120 4.87 21.05 17.30
CA TYR A 120 5.41 21.86 16.22
C TYR A 120 6.61 22.71 16.65
N ASP A 121 6.74 22.97 17.92
CA ASP A 121 7.80 23.83 18.47
C ASP A 121 9.02 23.04 18.93
N GLY A 122 8.90 21.70 18.99
CA GLY A 122 10.00 20.81 19.34
C GLY A 122 11.12 20.83 18.31
N PRO A 123 12.34 21.30 18.67
CA PRO A 123 13.47 21.36 17.72
C PRO A 123 13.91 19.97 17.25
N GLN A 124 13.47 18.93 17.93
CA GLN A 124 13.82 17.55 17.64
C GLN A 124 13.09 16.95 16.42
N ILE A 125 11.97 17.55 15.97
CA ILE A 125 11.26 17.07 14.78
C ILE A 125 11.87 17.75 13.56
N VAL A 126 12.50 16.95 12.70
CA VAL A 126 13.18 17.47 11.49
C VAL A 126 12.31 17.39 10.24
N PHE A 127 11.30 16.50 10.24
CA PHE A 127 10.30 16.40 9.16
C PHE A 127 8.97 15.93 9.74
N ALA A 128 7.88 16.47 9.23
CA ALA A 128 6.54 15.98 9.53
C ALA A 128 5.57 16.23 8.37
N THR A 129 4.69 15.26 8.11
CA THR A 129 3.59 15.41 7.15
C THR A 129 2.43 14.50 7.50
N GLN A 130 1.22 14.85 7.06
CA GLN A 130 0.02 14.05 7.28
C GLN A 130 0.15 12.67 6.58
N ALA A 131 -0.22 11.59 7.28
CA ALA A 131 -0.02 10.21 6.86
C ALA A 131 -1.28 9.59 6.26
N ALA A 132 -2.20 9.12 7.09
CA ALA A 132 -3.40 8.40 6.66
C ALA A 132 -4.58 9.34 6.38
N ASP A 133 -5.44 8.93 5.42
CA ASP A 133 -6.70 9.62 5.20
C ASP A 133 -7.68 9.43 6.34
N ILE A 134 -8.56 10.38 6.49
CA ILE A 134 -9.72 10.32 7.39
C ILE A 134 -11.03 10.37 6.61
N ARG A 135 -12.05 9.74 7.16
CA ARG A 135 -13.41 9.79 6.65
C ARG A 135 -14.03 11.16 6.92
N ALA A 136 -14.58 11.76 5.89
CA ALA A 136 -15.22 13.07 5.99
C ALA A 136 -16.53 13.05 6.81
N ASP A 137 -17.18 11.87 6.92
CA ASP A 137 -18.47 11.70 7.60
C ASP A 137 -18.33 11.58 9.14
N ASN A 138 -17.24 10.99 9.62
CA ASN A 138 -17.09 10.70 11.06
C ASN A 138 -15.67 10.92 11.61
N GLY A 139 -14.73 11.41 10.81
CA GLY A 139 -13.36 11.71 11.22
C GLY A 139 -12.51 10.49 11.59
N LYS A 140 -12.98 9.26 11.34
CA LYS A 140 -12.19 8.04 11.62
C LYS A 140 -11.11 7.82 10.56
N ILE A 141 -9.98 7.25 10.99
CA ILE A 141 -8.88 6.88 10.10
C ILE A 141 -9.36 5.85 9.07
N LEU A 142 -8.99 6.04 7.81
CA LEU A 142 -9.23 5.12 6.70
C LEU A 142 -8.05 4.15 6.53
N GLY A 143 -8.36 2.85 6.60
CA GLY A 143 -7.35 1.79 6.55
C GLY A 143 -6.92 1.36 7.95
N ALA A 144 -6.19 0.23 8.03
CA ALA A 144 -5.64 -0.22 9.30
C ALA A 144 -4.60 0.76 9.83
N PHE A 145 -4.59 0.97 11.14
CA PHE A 145 -3.68 1.91 11.80
C PHE A 145 -3.33 1.43 13.22
N VAL A 146 -2.04 1.40 13.54
CA VAL A 146 -1.52 1.09 14.88
C VAL A 146 -0.63 2.23 15.35
N LEU A 147 -0.85 2.71 16.55
CA LEU A 147 -0.08 3.75 17.21
C LEU A 147 0.55 3.21 18.50
N LYS A 148 1.88 3.03 18.53
CA LYS A 148 2.61 2.50 19.69
C LYS A 148 2.00 1.20 20.24
N GLY A 149 1.64 0.28 19.34
CA GLY A 149 1.00 -0.99 19.70
C GLY A 149 -0.51 -0.91 19.90
N GLU A 150 -1.12 0.26 19.91
CA GLU A 150 -2.57 0.41 20.02
C GLU A 150 -3.22 0.48 18.65
N PRO A 151 -4.09 -0.48 18.28
CA PRO A 151 -4.80 -0.44 17.00
C PRO A 151 -5.97 0.56 17.08
N LEU A 152 -5.89 1.61 16.27
CA LEU A 152 -6.91 2.67 16.17
C LEU A 152 -7.91 2.42 15.03
N ALA A 153 -7.53 1.63 14.02
CA ALA A 153 -8.38 1.27 12.89
C ALA A 153 -7.96 -0.07 12.28
N TRP A 154 -8.92 -0.80 11.66
CA TRP A 154 -8.73 -2.16 11.12
C TRP A 154 -9.10 -2.30 9.62
N GLY A 155 -9.28 -1.22 8.89
CA GLY A 155 -9.75 -1.26 7.49
C GLY A 155 -8.73 -1.88 6.54
N LEU A 156 -9.17 -2.75 5.63
CA LEU A 156 -8.35 -3.41 4.61
C LEU A 156 -8.44 -2.75 3.22
N SER A 157 -9.10 -1.61 3.10
CA SER A 157 -9.45 -0.99 1.82
C SER A 157 -8.27 -0.51 0.97
N LYS A 158 -7.07 -0.39 1.54
CA LYS A 158 -5.86 0.08 0.88
C LYS A 158 -4.77 -0.97 1.03
N LYS A 159 -4.11 -1.31 -0.09
CA LYS A 159 -3.10 -2.39 -0.13
C LYS A 159 -1.68 -1.91 0.21
N GLY A 160 -1.38 -0.63 0.02
CA GLY A 160 -0.12 -0.06 0.45
C GLY A 160 -0.06 0.03 1.97
N PHE A 161 1.11 -0.20 2.55
CA PHE A 161 1.32 -0.11 3.99
C PHE A 161 2.70 0.44 4.33
N CYS A 162 2.79 1.04 5.52
CA CYS A 162 4.04 1.32 6.20
C CYS A 162 3.96 0.71 7.60
N SER A 163 5.02 0.06 8.05
CA SER A 163 5.23 -0.36 9.43
C SER A 163 6.54 0.21 9.97
N ILE A 164 6.57 0.52 11.28
CA ILE A 164 7.77 0.92 12.00
C ILE A 164 7.82 0.06 13.26
N ILE A 165 8.73 -0.92 13.28
CA ILE A 165 8.84 -1.91 14.34
C ILE A 165 10.29 -1.94 14.82
N ASN A 166 10.53 -1.71 16.11
CA ASN A 166 11.87 -1.64 16.69
C ASN A 166 12.81 -0.63 15.98
N GLY A 167 12.24 0.46 15.47
CA GLY A 167 12.97 1.48 14.73
C GLY A 167 13.23 1.17 13.25
N GLU A 168 12.87 -0.03 12.78
CA GLU A 168 12.96 -0.40 11.38
C GLU A 168 11.66 -0.08 10.64
N MET A 169 11.78 0.66 9.54
CA MET A 169 10.66 0.97 8.65
C MET A 169 10.56 -0.05 7.52
N THR A 170 9.34 -0.39 7.15
CA THR A 170 9.03 -1.17 5.95
C THR A 170 7.91 -0.48 5.19
N VAL A 171 8.09 -0.27 3.90
CA VAL A 171 7.05 0.20 2.97
C VAL A 171 6.79 -0.91 1.95
N GLY A 172 5.52 -1.20 1.66
CA GLY A 172 5.20 -2.26 0.72
C GLY A 172 3.74 -2.29 0.32
N VAL A 173 3.40 -3.28 -0.51
CA VAL A 173 2.06 -3.51 -1.03
C VAL A 173 1.63 -4.94 -0.73
N ALA A 174 0.52 -5.12 -0.01
CA ALA A 174 -0.04 -6.44 0.29
C ALA A 174 -1.53 -6.34 0.66
N GLU A 175 -2.30 -7.34 0.26
CA GLU A 175 -3.70 -7.47 0.72
C GLU A 175 -3.75 -7.79 2.22
N SER A 176 -2.85 -8.65 2.67
CA SER A 176 -2.65 -9.04 4.06
C SER A 176 -1.16 -9.05 4.39
N THR A 177 -0.81 -8.65 5.60
CA THR A 177 0.58 -8.69 6.08
C THR A 177 0.56 -8.92 7.60
N PRO A 178 1.47 -9.74 8.16
CA PRO A 178 1.57 -9.97 9.60
C PRO A 178 2.15 -8.76 10.35
N LEU A 179 2.55 -7.70 9.64
CA LEU A 179 3.18 -6.53 10.25
C LEU A 179 2.20 -5.68 11.06
N PHE A 180 0.88 -5.78 10.79
CA PHE A 180 -0.14 -5.13 11.62
C PHE A 180 -0.18 -5.73 13.03
N GLU A 181 -0.28 -7.06 13.11
CA GLU A 181 -0.28 -7.80 14.37
C GLU A 181 1.06 -7.62 15.09
N ARG A 182 2.17 -7.72 14.36
CA ARG A 182 3.51 -7.54 14.92
C ARG A 182 3.72 -6.13 15.48
N ALA A 183 3.26 -5.08 14.79
CA ALA A 183 3.32 -3.71 15.30
C ALA A 183 2.50 -3.56 16.59
N THR A 184 1.33 -4.22 16.66
CA THR A 184 0.49 -4.23 17.87
C THR A 184 1.19 -4.91 19.04
N GLU A 185 1.81 -6.07 18.82
CA GLU A 185 2.47 -6.87 19.85
C GLU A 185 3.77 -6.22 20.38
N THR A 186 4.50 -5.51 19.52
CA THR A 186 5.82 -4.95 19.85
C THR A 186 5.82 -3.49 20.24
N GLY A 187 4.64 -2.85 20.34
CA GLY A 187 4.58 -1.41 20.60
C GLY A 187 4.98 -0.55 19.41
N GLY A 188 4.92 -1.10 18.20
CA GLY A 188 5.28 -0.43 16.95
C GLY A 188 4.17 0.42 16.36
N TYR A 189 4.37 0.78 15.10
CA TYR A 189 3.45 1.60 14.31
C TYR A 189 3.11 0.88 13.00
N PHE A 190 1.90 1.14 12.51
CA PHE A 190 1.44 0.63 11.22
C PHE A 190 0.36 1.55 10.65
N PHE A 191 0.37 1.78 9.33
CA PHE A 191 -0.77 2.38 8.64
C PHE A 191 -0.89 1.88 7.20
N ARG A 192 -2.12 1.93 6.66
CA ARG A 192 -2.41 1.63 5.27
C ARG A 192 -2.72 2.87 4.46
N GLN A 193 -2.27 2.84 3.19
CA GLN A 193 -2.54 3.88 2.22
C GLN A 193 -2.62 3.31 0.78
N PHE A 194 -2.98 4.13 -0.20
CA PHE A 194 -2.93 3.71 -1.59
C PHE A 194 -1.49 3.39 -2.00
N PRO A 195 -1.24 2.23 -2.62
CA PRO A 195 0.06 1.93 -3.20
C PRO A 195 0.32 2.81 -4.42
N LEU A 196 1.57 3.19 -4.65
CA LEU A 196 2.02 3.94 -5.82
C LEU A 196 3.07 3.17 -6.61
N VAL A 197 4.03 2.55 -5.93
CA VAL A 197 5.07 1.72 -6.53
C VAL A 197 5.21 0.43 -5.73
N ASP A 198 5.31 -0.69 -6.41
CA ASP A 198 5.56 -2.01 -5.85
C ASP A 198 6.71 -2.68 -6.61
N ASN A 199 7.85 -2.88 -5.92
CA ASN A 199 9.07 -3.46 -6.50
C ASN A 199 9.47 -2.80 -7.83
N GLY A 200 9.54 -1.46 -7.86
CA GLY A 200 9.93 -0.69 -9.03
C GLY A 200 8.88 -0.66 -10.15
N THR A 201 7.66 -1.12 -9.89
CA THR A 201 6.56 -1.11 -10.86
C THR A 201 5.44 -0.18 -10.40
N PRO A 202 4.92 0.70 -11.27
CA PRO A 202 3.83 1.59 -10.89
C PRO A 202 2.55 0.79 -10.65
N VAL A 203 1.82 1.13 -9.58
CA VAL A 203 0.55 0.50 -9.24
C VAL A 203 -0.60 1.41 -9.64
N GLU A 204 -1.50 0.89 -10.49
CA GLU A 204 -2.70 1.62 -10.90
C GLU A 204 -3.78 1.54 -9.82
N SER A 205 -3.70 2.42 -8.84
CA SER A 205 -4.71 2.51 -7.79
C SER A 205 -4.82 3.93 -7.25
N GLY A 206 -6.01 4.32 -6.82
CA GLY A 206 -6.20 5.57 -6.12
C GLY A 206 -7.28 6.49 -6.74
N PRO A 207 -7.51 7.67 -6.14
CA PRO A 207 -8.49 8.63 -6.61
C PRO A 207 -8.16 9.16 -8.02
N LYS A 208 -9.20 9.29 -8.83
CA LYS A 208 -9.11 9.94 -10.15
C LYS A 208 -8.89 11.46 -10.00
N GLY A 209 -8.31 12.06 -11.04
CA GLY A 209 -8.08 13.50 -11.14
C GLY A 209 -6.67 13.91 -10.71
N LYS A 210 -6.35 15.17 -10.98
CA LYS A 210 -5.04 15.78 -10.69
C LYS A 210 -5.08 16.57 -9.39
N SER A 211 -4.07 16.42 -8.58
CA SER A 211 -3.83 17.23 -7.39
C SER A 211 -2.34 17.14 -7.01
N SER A 212 -1.83 18.06 -6.18
CA SER A 212 -0.49 17.87 -5.61
C SER A 212 -0.42 16.55 -4.86
N ARG A 213 0.58 15.73 -5.16
CA ARG A 213 0.76 14.37 -4.62
C ARG A 213 1.94 14.33 -3.67
N LYS A 214 1.84 13.46 -2.67
CA LYS A 214 2.95 13.08 -1.79
C LYS A 214 3.05 11.58 -1.67
N ALA A 215 4.27 11.08 -1.52
CA ALA A 215 4.56 9.68 -1.32
C ALA A 215 5.60 9.49 -0.22
N LEU A 216 5.43 8.46 0.60
CA LEU A 216 6.50 7.84 1.36
C LEU A 216 7.16 6.81 0.45
N CYS A 217 8.44 6.98 0.21
CA CYS A 217 9.23 6.21 -0.72
C CYS A 217 10.32 5.42 -0.01
N GLU A 218 10.62 4.25 -0.55
CA GLU A 218 11.78 3.44 -0.20
C GLU A 218 12.61 3.20 -1.46
N ARG A 219 13.94 3.29 -1.31
CA ARG A 219 14.91 3.00 -2.36
C ARG A 219 16.18 2.42 -1.72
N GLY A 220 16.47 1.15 -2.01
CA GLY A 220 17.67 0.50 -1.50
C GLY A 220 17.79 0.52 0.03
N GLY A 221 16.66 0.48 0.76
CA GLY A 221 16.61 0.55 2.22
C GLY A 221 16.63 1.97 2.81
N GLU A 222 16.69 3.01 1.98
CA GLU A 222 16.57 4.41 2.42
C GLU A 222 15.13 4.91 2.25
N PHE A 223 14.65 5.68 3.23
CA PHE A 223 13.27 6.20 3.26
C PHE A 223 13.25 7.72 3.18
N PHE A 224 12.40 8.23 2.30
CA PHE A 224 12.26 9.66 2.04
C PHE A 224 10.84 9.98 1.58
N VAL A 225 10.53 11.26 1.54
CA VAL A 225 9.21 11.72 1.06
C VAL A 225 9.39 12.50 -0.23
N VAL A 226 8.53 12.22 -1.22
CA VAL A 226 8.47 12.95 -2.49
C VAL A 226 7.15 13.70 -2.59
N LYS A 227 7.21 14.96 -3.00
CA LYS A 227 6.03 15.79 -3.26
C LYS A 227 6.09 16.36 -4.68
N SER A 228 4.99 16.25 -5.44
CA SER A 228 4.86 16.97 -6.71
C SER A 228 4.61 18.46 -6.46
N GLN A 229 5.29 19.32 -7.19
CA GLN A 229 5.08 20.78 -7.11
C GLN A 229 3.85 21.20 -7.92
N THR A 230 3.47 20.40 -8.93
CA THR A 230 2.30 20.59 -9.78
C THR A 230 1.21 19.55 -9.46
N PRO A 231 -0.07 19.83 -9.82
CA PRO A 231 -1.13 18.84 -9.71
C PRO A 231 -0.94 17.68 -10.69
N GLU A 232 -0.84 16.46 -10.18
CA GLU A 232 -0.60 15.25 -10.97
C GLU A 232 -1.66 14.16 -10.73
N SER A 233 -1.87 13.31 -11.77
CA SER A 233 -2.63 12.08 -11.61
C SER A 233 -1.85 11.07 -10.77
N PHE A 234 -2.53 10.04 -10.24
CA PHE A 234 -1.83 8.94 -9.57
C PHE A 234 -0.90 8.21 -10.53
N HIS A 235 -1.35 7.99 -11.76
CA HIS A 235 -0.57 7.31 -12.79
C HIS A 235 0.73 8.05 -13.12
N ASP A 236 0.63 9.35 -13.50
CA ASP A 236 1.80 10.14 -13.88
C ASP A 236 2.79 10.28 -12.72
N PHE A 237 2.27 10.46 -11.49
CA PHE A 237 3.11 10.57 -10.30
C PHE A 237 3.80 9.24 -9.96
N SER A 238 3.07 8.10 -10.02
CA SER A 238 3.66 6.77 -9.80
C SER A 238 4.74 6.45 -10.83
N GLN A 239 4.51 6.79 -12.10
CA GLN A 239 5.51 6.61 -13.15
C GLN A 239 6.75 7.48 -12.90
N ALA A 240 6.58 8.73 -12.49
CA ALA A 240 7.70 9.60 -12.14
C ALA A 240 8.51 9.06 -10.94
N LEU A 241 7.87 8.43 -9.96
CA LEU A 241 8.57 7.78 -8.84
C LEU A 241 9.38 6.57 -9.31
N VAL A 242 8.85 5.76 -10.21
CA VAL A 242 9.59 4.62 -10.80
C VAL A 242 10.81 5.12 -11.59
N ASP A 243 10.64 6.16 -12.41
CA ASP A 243 11.72 6.74 -13.21
C ASP A 243 12.75 7.48 -12.32
N LEU A 244 12.36 7.93 -11.13
CA LEU A 244 13.26 8.40 -10.07
C LEU A 244 14.05 7.25 -9.43
N GLY A 245 13.68 5.99 -9.67
CA GLY A 245 14.34 4.79 -9.14
C GLY A 245 13.80 4.33 -7.77
N VAL A 246 12.58 4.68 -7.42
CA VAL A 246 11.91 4.22 -6.19
C VAL A 246 11.56 2.74 -6.31
N ASP A 247 11.88 1.96 -5.28
CA ASP A 247 11.57 0.54 -5.22
C ASP A 247 10.15 0.31 -4.70
N ASN A 248 9.76 0.99 -3.60
CA ASN A 248 8.42 0.91 -3.03
C ASN A 248 7.90 2.29 -2.64
N ALA A 249 6.64 2.56 -2.90
CA ALA A 249 6.02 3.82 -2.48
C ALA A 249 4.54 3.66 -2.14
N ILE A 250 4.13 4.39 -1.11
CA ILE A 250 2.73 4.56 -0.74
C ILE A 250 2.37 6.04 -0.74
N TYR A 251 1.12 6.34 -1.02
CA TYR A 251 0.59 7.70 -0.97
C TYR A 251 0.60 8.23 0.46
N LEU A 252 0.88 9.50 0.63
CA LEU A 252 0.60 10.27 1.83
C LEU A 252 -0.48 11.31 1.52
N VAL A 253 -1.25 11.74 2.52
CA VAL A 253 -2.27 12.76 2.30
C VAL A 253 -1.63 13.96 1.63
N GLY A 254 -2.06 14.20 0.39
CA GLY A 254 -1.48 15.20 -0.49
C GLY A 254 -2.18 16.55 -0.43
N GLY A 255 -2.07 17.29 -1.53
CA GLY A 255 -2.79 18.53 -1.74
C GLY A 255 -2.43 19.60 -0.72
N THR A 256 -3.41 19.99 0.07
CA THR A 256 -3.29 21.07 1.07
C THR A 256 -2.97 20.58 2.47
N SER A 257 -2.57 19.30 2.65
CA SER A 257 -2.22 18.81 3.98
C SER A 257 -0.96 19.50 4.52
N TYR A 258 -1.01 19.81 5.81
CA TYR A 258 0.09 20.47 6.50
C TYR A 258 1.32 19.56 6.61
N GLY A 259 2.49 20.19 6.65
CA GLY A 259 3.76 19.58 6.95
C GLY A 259 4.88 20.60 7.02
N PHE A 260 6.04 20.18 7.52
CA PHE A 260 7.22 21.02 7.60
C PHE A 260 8.50 20.17 7.57
N TRP A 261 9.61 20.86 7.36
CA TRP A 261 10.94 20.29 7.45
C TRP A 261 11.91 21.28 8.10
N ARG A 262 13.00 20.78 8.69
CA ARG A 262 14.10 21.60 9.23
C ARG A 262 15.38 21.28 8.50
N ASP A 263 16.06 22.31 8.05
CA ASP A 263 17.39 22.18 7.44
C ASP A 263 18.50 21.93 8.49
N LYS A 264 19.74 21.82 8.01
CA LYS A 264 20.92 21.62 8.86
C LYS A 264 21.18 22.76 9.85
N ASP A 265 20.70 23.96 9.57
CA ASP A 265 20.86 25.14 10.41
C ASP A 265 19.69 25.28 11.42
N GLY A 266 18.74 24.32 11.39
CA GLY A 266 17.57 24.28 12.25
C GLY A 266 16.42 25.17 11.76
N HIS A 267 16.54 25.82 10.60
CA HIS A 267 15.47 26.64 10.03
C HIS A 267 14.30 25.76 9.62
N ARG A 268 13.13 26.11 10.11
CA ARG A 268 11.89 25.42 9.78
C ARG A 268 11.23 26.06 8.58
N THR A 269 10.90 25.23 7.60
CA THR A 269 10.10 25.59 6.43
C THR A 269 8.83 24.76 6.39
N GLU A 270 7.70 25.41 6.19
CA GLU A 270 6.39 24.76 6.11
C GLU A 270 5.96 24.61 4.64
N PHE A 271 5.33 23.50 4.32
CA PHE A 271 4.58 23.34 3.08
C PHE A 271 3.09 23.28 3.42
N ASN A 272 2.35 24.19 2.83
CA ASN A 272 0.97 24.54 3.17
C ASN A 272 0.82 25.22 4.55
N GLU A 273 -0.30 25.90 4.71
CA GLU A 273 -0.59 26.60 5.96
C GLU A 273 -0.95 25.63 7.08
N GLN A 274 -0.44 25.88 8.27
CA GLN A 274 -0.85 25.16 9.46
C GLN A 274 -2.34 25.39 9.70
N ARG A 275 -3.10 24.29 9.72
CA ARG A 275 -4.52 24.30 10.07
C ARG A 275 -4.69 23.68 11.43
N ILE A 276 -5.61 24.23 12.21
CA ILE A 276 -6.12 23.52 13.40
C ILE A 276 -6.70 22.20 12.86
N PRO A 277 -6.28 21.03 13.40
CA PRO A 277 -6.83 19.75 12.98
C PRO A 277 -8.35 19.79 13.08
N LYS A 278 -9.03 19.48 11.98
CA LYS A 278 -10.49 19.44 11.94
C LYS A 278 -11.05 18.22 12.70
N TYR A 279 -10.25 17.17 12.78
CA TYR A 279 -10.62 15.91 13.40
C TYR A 279 -9.52 15.44 14.34
N ASP A 280 -9.92 14.85 15.46
CA ASP A 280 -9.00 14.35 16.50
C ASP A 280 -8.10 13.19 16.01
N ASN A 281 -8.46 12.54 14.91
CA ASN A 281 -7.74 11.39 14.35
C ASN A 281 -6.86 11.76 13.14
N GLU A 282 -6.56 13.03 12.91
CA GLU A 282 -5.54 13.38 11.91
C GLU A 282 -4.20 12.81 12.32
N SER A 283 -3.63 11.99 11.45
CA SER A 283 -2.38 11.28 11.72
C SER A 283 -1.24 11.87 10.91
N TYR A 284 -0.05 11.83 11.49
CA TYR A 284 1.18 12.33 10.87
C TYR A 284 2.28 11.26 10.95
N ILE A 285 3.10 11.20 9.90
CA ILE A 285 4.41 10.57 9.96
C ILE A 285 5.44 11.67 10.17
N LEU A 286 6.35 11.45 11.09
CA LEU A 286 7.39 12.41 11.43
C LEU A 286 8.73 11.70 11.63
N TRP A 287 9.81 12.47 11.49
CA TRP A 287 11.16 12.03 11.83
C TRP A 287 11.67 12.91 12.97
N ARG A 288 12.05 12.23 14.04
CA ARG A 288 12.62 12.85 15.24
C ARG A 288 14.11 12.59 15.32
N ALA A 289 14.89 13.60 15.70
CA ALA A 289 16.31 13.45 15.99
C ALA A 289 16.55 12.24 16.91
N LYS A 290 17.57 11.45 16.62
CA LYS A 290 17.97 10.38 17.53
C LYS A 290 18.36 10.98 18.88
N PRO A 291 17.99 10.34 20.00
CA PRO A 291 18.34 10.81 21.34
C PRO A 291 19.84 10.80 21.59
#